data_34d13d9f922a281d31e773d50fc39728
#
_entry.id   34d13d9f922a281d31e773d50fc39728
#
_cell.length_a   1.000
_cell.length_b   1.000
_cell.length_c   1.000
_cell.angle_alpha   90.00
_cell.angle_beta   90.00
_cell.angle_gamma   90.00
#
_symmetry.space_group_name_H-M   'P 1'
#
loop_
_entity.id
_entity.type
_entity.pdbx_description
1 polymer ?
#
loop_
_entity_poly.entity_id
_entity_poly.type
_entity_poly.pdbx_seq_one_letter_code
_entity_poly.pdbx_strand_id
1 'polypeptide(L)'
;MPDIDKSKFKYYQIEKQFKEGFVEIPEIPEYIVNNLNHKFELREYQKEAFQNFITYFEDDRFNHNKQIWTLFHSATGSGKTLIMAGLILYLYKKGYRNFIFFVNQSNIVAKTKENFKNEYSSKF
;
A
#
# COMPACT_ATOMS: atom_id res chain seq x y z
N MET A 1 -28.26 -4.26 5.62
CA MET A 1 -26.90 -4.60 6.08
C MET A 1 -26.70 -4.00 7.46
N PRO A 2 -26.25 -4.79 8.42
CA PRO A 2 -25.89 -4.18 9.69
C PRO A 2 -24.71 -3.23 9.47
N ASP A 3 -24.74 -2.11 10.17
CA ASP A 3 -23.65 -1.15 10.13
C ASP A 3 -22.38 -1.79 10.67
N ILE A 4 -21.30 -1.67 9.91
CA ILE A 4 -19.98 -2.17 10.32
C ILE A 4 -19.38 -1.14 11.29
N ASP A 5 -18.97 -1.61 12.46
CA ASP A 5 -18.25 -0.77 13.41
C ASP A 5 -16.83 -0.49 12.89
N LYS A 6 -16.67 0.65 12.22
CA LYS A 6 -15.41 1.07 11.62
C LYS A 6 -14.31 1.35 12.66
N SER A 7 -14.69 1.59 13.92
CA SER A 7 -13.72 1.88 14.99
C SER A 7 -12.75 0.71 15.25
N LYS A 8 -13.12 -0.51 14.85
CA LYS A 8 -12.28 -1.70 14.96
C LYS A 8 -11.24 -1.84 13.86
N PHE A 9 -11.38 -1.11 12.76
CA PHE A 9 -10.41 -1.18 11.66
C PHE A 9 -9.15 -0.39 11.98
N LYS A 10 -8.00 -0.94 11.62
CA LYS A 10 -6.70 -0.29 11.85
C LYS A 10 -6.60 1.07 11.17
N TYR A 11 -7.08 1.19 9.92
CA TYR A 11 -7.01 2.46 9.21
C TYR A 11 -7.76 3.57 9.96
N TYR A 12 -8.91 3.24 10.54
CA TYR A 12 -9.70 4.21 11.32
C TYR A 12 -8.95 4.65 12.57
N GLN A 13 -8.34 3.72 13.28
CA GLN A 13 -7.55 4.01 14.47
C GLN A 13 -6.34 4.89 14.14
N ILE A 14 -5.66 4.59 13.04
CA ILE A 14 -4.50 5.35 12.57
C ILE A 14 -4.91 6.76 12.15
N GLU A 15 -5.95 6.91 11.34
CA GLU A 15 -6.43 8.21 10.87
C GLU A 15 -6.91 9.08 12.04
N LYS A 16 -7.55 8.47 13.04
CA LYS A 16 -7.96 9.17 14.25
C LYS A 16 -6.75 9.75 14.99
N GLN A 17 -5.67 8.98 15.12
CA GLN A 17 -4.44 9.43 15.74
C GLN A 17 -3.77 10.55 14.95
N PHE A 18 -3.84 10.51 13.64
CA PHE A 18 -3.37 11.60 12.78
C PHE A 18 -4.14 12.90 13.04
N LYS A 19 -5.47 12.83 13.10
CA LYS A 19 -6.34 13.99 13.36
C LYS A 19 -6.11 14.59 14.73
N GLU A 20 -5.90 13.75 15.74
CA GLU A 20 -5.66 14.17 17.11
C GLU A 20 -4.22 14.64 17.37
N GLY A 21 -3.33 14.44 16.39
CA GLY A 21 -1.93 14.87 16.48
C GLY A 21 -1.04 14.00 17.36
N PHE A 22 -1.51 12.83 17.79
CA PHE A 22 -0.72 11.90 18.59
C PHE A 22 0.27 11.08 17.76
N VAL A 23 0.04 10.99 16.47
CA VAL A 23 0.91 10.32 15.51
C VAL A 23 1.13 11.25 14.33
N GLU A 24 2.38 11.44 13.97
CA GLU A 24 2.75 12.23 12.80
C GLU A 24 2.41 11.45 11.51
N ILE A 25 1.82 12.14 10.54
CA ILE A 25 1.54 11.55 9.23
C ILE A 25 2.87 11.34 8.50
N PRO A 26 3.23 10.09 8.15
CA PRO A 26 4.49 9.85 7.46
C PRO A 26 4.47 10.42 6.05
N GLU A 27 5.60 10.90 5.59
CA GLU A 27 5.76 11.27 4.20
C GLU A 27 5.91 10.03 3.32
N ILE A 28 5.38 10.10 2.10
CA ILE A 28 5.62 9.05 1.11
C ILE A 28 7.10 9.11 0.72
N PRO A 29 7.85 7.99 0.84
CA PRO A 29 9.26 8.01 0.49
C PRO A 29 9.50 8.47 -0.94
N GLU A 30 10.49 9.34 -1.13
CA GLU A 30 10.84 9.89 -2.45
C GLU A 30 11.15 8.80 -3.47
N TYR A 31 11.75 7.70 -3.05
CA TYR A 31 12.09 6.61 -3.96
C TYR A 31 10.85 5.91 -4.54
N ILE A 32 9.69 5.97 -3.87
CA ILE A 32 8.42 5.50 -4.45
C ILE A 32 7.97 6.46 -5.54
N VAL A 33 7.91 7.76 -5.23
CA VAL A 33 7.46 8.79 -6.16
C VAL A 33 8.40 8.91 -7.36
N ASN A 34 9.70 8.89 -7.12
CA ASN A 34 10.71 9.06 -8.17
C ASN A 34 10.81 7.85 -9.12
N ASN A 35 10.44 6.66 -8.65
CA ASN A 35 10.39 5.47 -9.48
C ASN A 35 9.03 5.26 -10.16
N LEU A 36 8.05 6.11 -9.85
CA LEU A 36 6.76 6.08 -10.52
C LEU A 36 6.94 6.47 -11.98
N ASN A 37 6.31 5.73 -12.89
CA ASN A 37 6.32 6.10 -14.30
C ASN A 37 5.78 7.53 -14.46
N HIS A 38 6.46 8.37 -15.23
CA HIS A 38 6.14 9.79 -15.41
C HIS A 38 4.70 10.07 -15.88
N LYS A 39 3.99 9.06 -16.38
CA LYS A 39 2.59 9.15 -16.77
C LYS A 39 1.61 9.05 -15.61
N PHE A 40 2.09 8.67 -14.42
CA PHE A 40 1.25 8.41 -13.26
C PHE A 40 1.64 9.31 -12.10
N GLU A 41 0.62 9.78 -11.41
CA GLU A 41 0.75 10.48 -10.14
C GLU A 41 -0.06 9.72 -9.08
N LEU A 42 0.39 9.77 -7.84
CA LEU A 42 -0.35 9.16 -6.75
C LEU A 42 -1.63 9.96 -6.46
N ARG A 43 -2.75 9.27 -6.45
CA ARG A 43 -4.04 9.82 -6.02
C ARG A 43 -4.08 9.88 -4.49
N GLU A 44 -4.94 10.75 -3.94
CA GLU A 44 -5.02 10.93 -2.49
C GLU A 44 -5.27 9.63 -1.72
N TYR A 45 -6.19 8.80 -2.18
CA TYR A 45 -6.46 7.52 -1.51
C TYR A 45 -5.29 6.53 -1.60
N GLN A 46 -4.45 6.63 -2.62
CA GLN A 46 -3.23 5.83 -2.74
C GLN A 46 -2.18 6.31 -1.74
N LYS A 47 -2.02 7.63 -1.60
CA LYS A 47 -1.15 8.23 -0.57
C LYS A 47 -1.60 7.82 0.83
N GLU A 48 -2.90 7.88 1.10
CA GLU A 48 -3.47 7.44 2.38
C GLU A 48 -3.19 5.97 2.65
N ALA A 49 -3.32 5.11 1.63
CA ALA A 49 -3.01 3.69 1.75
C ALA A 49 -1.54 3.45 2.13
N PHE A 50 -0.60 4.16 1.49
CA PHE A 50 0.81 4.08 1.85
C PHE A 50 1.08 4.61 3.25
N GLN A 51 0.52 5.75 3.61
CA GLN A 51 0.72 6.37 4.91
C GLN A 51 0.19 5.48 6.04
N ASN A 52 -0.98 4.90 5.86
CA ASN A 52 -1.58 3.97 6.82
C ASN A 52 -0.73 2.69 6.96
N PHE A 53 -0.26 2.15 5.85
CA PHE A 53 0.60 0.96 5.87
C PHE A 53 1.93 1.24 6.57
N ILE A 54 2.60 2.33 6.22
CA ILE A 54 3.88 2.70 6.81
C ILE A 54 3.73 2.87 8.33
N THR A 55 2.70 3.56 8.76
CA THR A 55 2.42 3.76 10.19
C THR A 55 2.17 2.42 10.89
N TYR A 56 1.35 1.55 10.31
CA TYR A 56 1.08 0.23 10.86
C TYR A 56 2.35 -0.63 10.93
N PHE A 57 3.14 -0.60 9.88
CA PHE A 57 4.36 -1.39 9.79
C PHE A 57 5.43 -0.94 10.79
N GLU A 58 5.61 0.37 10.96
CA GLU A 58 6.71 0.93 11.75
C GLU A 58 6.36 1.23 13.21
N ASP A 59 5.08 1.38 13.54
CA ASP A 59 4.65 1.78 14.88
C ASP A 59 4.12 0.59 15.69
N ASP A 60 4.86 0.22 16.73
CA ASP A 60 4.55 -0.90 17.61
C ASP A 60 3.20 -0.75 18.32
N ARG A 61 2.71 0.47 18.51
CA ARG A 61 1.40 0.72 19.11
C ARG A 61 0.26 0.16 18.26
N PHE A 62 0.47 0.03 16.94
CA PHE A 62 -0.54 -0.50 16.01
C PHE A 62 -0.30 -1.96 15.65
N ASN A 63 0.95 -2.39 15.46
CA ASN A 63 1.26 -3.76 15.09
C ASN A 63 1.55 -4.68 16.28
N HIS A 64 1.83 -4.11 17.45
CA HIS A 64 2.13 -4.86 18.70
C HIS A 64 3.30 -5.84 18.54
N ASN A 65 4.26 -5.54 17.68
CA ASN A 65 5.39 -6.44 17.34
C ASN A 65 4.96 -7.82 16.83
N LYS A 66 3.73 -7.91 16.29
CA LYS A 66 3.19 -9.14 15.71
C LYS A 66 3.44 -9.17 14.22
N GLN A 67 3.21 -10.34 13.64
CA GLN A 67 3.24 -10.52 12.19
C GLN A 67 2.31 -9.53 11.47
N ILE A 68 2.80 -8.92 10.40
CA ILE A 68 2.05 -7.92 9.66
C ILE A 68 1.06 -8.61 8.71
N TRP A 69 -0.21 -8.34 8.92
CA TRP A 69 -1.32 -8.77 8.08
C TRP A 69 -2.12 -7.55 7.66
N THR A 70 -2.22 -7.33 6.37
CA THR A 70 -2.98 -6.20 5.83
C THR A 70 -3.90 -6.63 4.70
N LEU A 71 -5.05 -5.97 4.62
CA LEU A 71 -6.00 -6.11 3.52
C LEU A 71 -6.22 -4.74 2.91
N PHE A 72 -5.93 -4.62 1.62
CA PHE A 72 -6.27 -3.45 0.82
C PHE A 72 -7.49 -3.77 -0.01
N HIS A 73 -8.64 -3.19 0.36
CA HIS A 73 -9.89 -3.39 -0.35
C HIS A 73 -10.27 -2.11 -1.08
N SER A 74 -10.21 -2.15 -2.40
CA SER A 74 -10.55 -1.03 -3.25
C SER A 74 -11.23 -1.49 -4.54
N ALA A 75 -11.96 -0.55 -5.16
CA ALA A 75 -12.71 -0.84 -6.38
C ALA A 75 -11.78 -1.21 -7.55
N THR A 76 -12.32 -1.95 -8.52
CA THR A 76 -11.65 -2.25 -9.78
C THR A 76 -11.27 -0.93 -10.48
N GLY A 77 -10.06 -0.85 -11.01
CA GLY A 77 -9.56 0.36 -11.68
C GLY A 77 -9.03 1.43 -10.72
N SER A 78 -8.92 1.15 -9.42
CA SER A 78 -8.41 2.10 -8.42
C SER A 78 -6.88 2.17 -8.34
N GLY A 79 -6.17 1.40 -9.15
CA GLY A 79 -4.71 1.39 -9.13
C GLY A 79 -4.08 0.50 -8.06
N LYS A 80 -4.72 -0.64 -7.75
CA LYS A 80 -4.21 -1.62 -6.78
C LYS A 80 -2.79 -2.11 -7.10
N THR A 81 -2.50 -2.31 -8.39
CA THR A 81 -1.19 -2.75 -8.85
C THR A 81 -0.10 -1.73 -8.53
N LEU A 82 -0.43 -0.45 -8.64
CA LEU A 82 0.48 0.64 -8.28
C LEU A 82 0.79 0.62 -6.78
N ILE A 83 -0.23 0.46 -5.95
CA ILE A 83 -0.07 0.37 -4.49
C ILE A 83 0.82 -0.83 -4.14
N MET A 84 0.53 -1.98 -4.74
CA MET A 84 1.29 -3.21 -4.51
C MET A 84 2.76 -3.06 -4.91
N ALA A 85 3.03 -2.48 -6.07
CA ALA A 85 4.38 -2.23 -6.54
C ALA A 85 5.13 -1.26 -5.61
N GLY A 86 4.49 -0.20 -5.15
CA GLY A 86 5.06 0.73 -4.19
C GLY A 86 5.37 0.09 -2.85
N LEU A 87 4.49 -0.78 -2.35
CA LEU A 87 4.73 -1.52 -1.11
C LEU A 87 5.90 -2.51 -1.23
N ILE A 88 6.01 -3.20 -2.36
CA ILE A 88 7.16 -4.08 -2.64
C ILE A 88 8.46 -3.26 -2.61
N LEU A 89 8.46 -2.10 -3.25
CA LEU A 89 9.62 -1.22 -3.28
C LEU A 89 9.98 -0.73 -1.86
N TYR A 90 8.98 -0.35 -1.08
CA TYR A 90 9.17 0.06 0.32
C TYR A 90 9.80 -1.07 1.14
N LEU A 91 9.25 -2.26 1.05
CA LEU A 91 9.75 -3.42 1.78
C LEU A 91 11.14 -3.85 1.30
N TYR A 92 11.42 -3.72 0.00
CA TYR A 92 12.74 -3.97 -0.53
C TYR A 92 13.78 -3.02 0.09
N LYS A 93 13.44 -1.74 0.23
CA LYS A 93 14.32 -0.77 0.91
C LYS A 93 14.50 -1.08 2.40
N LYS A 94 13.54 -1.74 3.02
CA LYS A 94 13.64 -2.20 4.42
C LYS A 94 14.49 -3.47 4.59
N GLY A 95 14.91 -4.10 3.49
CA GLY A 95 15.78 -5.27 3.53
C GLY A 95 15.15 -6.59 3.08
N TYR A 96 13.88 -6.59 2.78
CA TYR A 96 13.20 -7.80 2.28
C TYR A 96 13.60 -8.07 0.82
N ARG A 97 13.86 -9.34 0.50
CA ARG A 97 14.34 -9.74 -0.83
C ARG A 97 13.45 -10.77 -1.52
N ASN A 98 12.60 -11.44 -0.77
CA ASN A 98 11.76 -12.51 -1.30
C ASN A 98 10.30 -12.07 -1.25
N PHE A 99 9.65 -12.04 -2.41
CA PHE A 99 8.25 -11.66 -2.55
C PHE A 99 7.51 -12.75 -3.30
N ILE A 100 6.36 -13.15 -2.77
CA ILE A 100 5.52 -14.17 -3.41
C ILE A 100 4.18 -13.52 -3.75
N PHE A 101 3.76 -13.66 -4.99
CA PHE A 101 2.54 -13.10 -5.52
C PHE A 101 1.56 -14.21 -5.92
N PHE A 102 0.40 -14.24 -5.27
CA PHE A 102 -0.65 -15.21 -5.56
C PHE A 102 -1.85 -14.53 -6.21
N VAL A 103 -2.36 -15.12 -7.28
CA VAL A 103 -3.61 -14.72 -7.92
C VAL A 103 -4.43 -15.96 -8.26
N ASN A 104 -5.74 -15.78 -8.40
CA ASN A 104 -6.65 -16.89 -8.65
C ASN A 104 -6.78 -17.29 -10.14
N GLN A 105 -6.19 -16.50 -11.06
CA GLN A 105 -6.28 -16.74 -12.49
C GLN A 105 -4.94 -16.48 -13.17
N SER A 106 -4.56 -17.36 -14.07
CA SER A 106 -3.27 -17.28 -14.78
C SER A 106 -3.15 -16.06 -15.71
N ASN A 107 -4.25 -15.62 -16.32
CA ASN A 107 -4.26 -14.40 -17.14
C ASN A 107 -3.93 -13.14 -16.32
N ILE A 108 -4.33 -13.09 -15.05
CA ILE A 108 -4.00 -12.00 -14.15
C ILE A 108 -2.50 -12.00 -13.82
N VAL A 109 -1.89 -13.17 -13.65
CA VAL A 109 -0.45 -13.30 -13.45
C VAL A 109 0.31 -12.71 -14.63
N ALA A 110 -0.05 -13.11 -15.85
CA ALA A 110 0.59 -12.63 -17.07
C ALA A 110 0.44 -11.13 -17.24
N LYS A 111 -0.76 -10.59 -17.00
CA LYS A 111 -1.04 -9.16 -17.09
C LYS A 111 -0.27 -8.34 -16.04
N THR A 112 -0.20 -8.83 -14.81
CA THR A 112 0.55 -8.17 -13.74
C THR A 112 2.04 -8.18 -14.04
N LYS A 113 2.57 -9.31 -14.51
CA LYS A 113 3.95 -9.41 -14.93
C LYS A 113 4.29 -8.44 -16.05
N GLU A 114 3.40 -8.28 -17.01
CA GLU A 114 3.53 -7.30 -18.08
C GLU A 114 3.53 -5.88 -17.54
N ASN A 115 2.63 -5.55 -16.62
CA ASN A 115 2.56 -4.23 -15.97
C ASN A 115 3.85 -3.87 -15.22
N PHE A 116 4.57 -4.84 -14.68
CA PHE A 116 5.85 -4.60 -14.01
C PHE A 116 7.04 -4.50 -14.96
N LYS A 117 6.95 -5.11 -16.14
CA LYS A 117 8.06 -5.20 -17.10
C LYS A 117 7.94 -4.25 -18.29
N ASN A 118 6.71 -3.94 -18.69
CA ASN A 118 6.46 -3.15 -19.89
C ASN A 118 6.67 -1.67 -19.59
N GLU A 119 7.55 -1.04 -20.35
CA GLU A 119 7.88 0.38 -20.22
C GLU A 119 6.67 1.31 -20.40
N TYR A 120 5.70 0.92 -21.23
CA TYR A 120 4.51 1.72 -21.52
C TYR A 120 3.35 1.47 -20.56
N SER A 121 3.20 0.27 -20.06
CA SER A 121 2.11 -0.11 -19.16
C SER A 121 2.55 -0.22 -17.70
N SER A 122 3.84 -0.28 -17.45
CA SER A 122 4.40 -0.34 -16.10
C SER A 122 4.05 0.90 -15.29
N LYS A 123 3.76 0.70 -14.01
CA LYS A 123 3.50 1.77 -13.04
C LYS A 123 4.78 2.37 -12.46
N PHE A 124 5.87 1.64 -12.60
CA PHE A 124 7.19 2.02 -12.07
C PHE A 124 8.30 1.84 -13.10
#